data_bd6196c031b3a0e6c38940803359298b
#
_entry.id   bd6196c031b3a0e6c38940803359298b
#
_cell.length_a   1.000
_cell.length_b   1.000
_cell.length_c   1.000
_cell.angle_alpha   90.00
_cell.angle_beta   90.00
_cell.angle_gamma   90.00
#
_symmetry.space_group_name_H-M   'P 1'
#
loop_
_entity.id
_entity.type
_entity.pdbx_description
1 polymer ?
#
loop_
_entity_poly.entity_id
_entity_poly.type
_entity_poly.pdbx_seq_one_letter_code
_entity_poly.pdbx_strand_id
1 'polypeptide(L)'
;MQRLKEEIRLSSEETQMNCYMKKKYLLQLLIVLVVILQFVNIRPFSKTAEDVISRVPKDARYVCLVDFGRLSCNDRFYIYDVKANKYIYSSRVQHGNGGKSTALEPEISNIIGSNCSSVGLYKVTSIGKMNSWPNAECFRLKGLCSTNSNAEKRGILIHPSVSLSIIPKFPGLVIPLTSESRGCFAVSFLMMERLKECYKNGKIYVYAYK
;
A
#
# COMPACT_ATOMS: atom_id res chain seq x y z
N MET A 1 52.58 33.07 28.16
CA MET A 1 52.31 32.44 26.84
C MET A 1 51.64 31.04 26.95
N GLN A 2 52.09 30.15 27.87
CA GLN A 2 51.46 28.82 28.08
C GLN A 2 50.00 28.92 28.56
N ARG A 3 49.68 29.79 29.52
CA ARG A 3 48.33 29.99 30.06
C ARG A 3 47.30 30.41 28.97
N LEU A 4 47.71 31.30 28.08
CA LEU A 4 46.84 31.76 26.95
C LEU A 4 46.57 30.64 25.94
N LYS A 5 47.55 29.77 25.66
CA LYS A 5 47.37 28.58 24.80
C LYS A 5 46.41 27.57 25.40
N GLU A 6 46.43 27.41 26.72
CA GLU A 6 45.57 26.49 27.45
C GLU A 6 44.09 26.99 27.48
N GLU A 7 43.88 28.29 27.69
CA GLU A 7 42.54 28.91 27.61
C GLU A 7 41.93 28.79 26.20
N ILE A 8 42.73 29.01 25.14
CA ILE A 8 42.28 28.85 23.75
C ILE A 8 41.91 27.37 23.46
N ARG A 9 42.70 26.41 23.96
CA ARG A 9 42.44 24.99 23.82
C ARG A 9 41.14 24.58 24.50
N LEU A 10 40.94 24.98 25.74
CA LEU A 10 39.73 24.70 26.51
C LEU A 10 38.48 25.30 25.86
N SER A 11 38.56 26.54 25.38
CA SER A 11 37.47 27.18 24.63
C SER A 11 37.13 26.46 23.31
N SER A 12 38.15 25.93 22.61
CA SER A 12 37.92 25.16 21.39
C SER A 12 37.28 23.78 21.67
N GLU A 13 37.72 23.10 22.74
CA GLU A 13 37.16 21.81 23.18
C GLU A 13 35.71 21.99 23.65
N GLU A 14 35.40 23.05 24.40
CA GLU A 14 34.02 23.38 24.81
C GLU A 14 33.12 23.70 23.64
N THR A 15 33.63 24.41 22.62
CA THR A 15 32.90 24.71 21.39
C THR A 15 32.63 23.46 20.57
N GLN A 16 33.59 22.54 20.45
CA GLN A 16 33.42 21.25 19.77
C GLN A 16 32.44 20.35 20.52
N MET A 17 32.51 20.29 21.84
CA MET A 17 31.59 19.53 22.68
C MET A 17 30.15 20.05 22.52
N ASN A 18 29.98 21.36 22.54
CA ASN A 18 28.69 22.02 22.36
C ASN A 18 28.09 21.74 20.94
N CYS A 19 28.92 21.74 19.91
CA CYS A 19 28.54 21.37 18.55
C CYS A 19 28.13 19.89 18.45
N TYR A 20 28.88 18.99 19.06
CA TYR A 20 28.59 17.57 19.13
C TYR A 20 27.26 17.29 19.83
N MET A 21 27.04 17.91 21.00
CA MET A 21 25.80 17.79 21.76
C MET A 21 24.60 18.29 20.96
N LYS A 22 24.71 19.44 20.28
CA LYS A 22 23.64 19.97 19.39
C LYS A 22 23.30 18.99 18.25
N LYS A 23 24.30 18.39 17.61
CA LYS A 23 24.10 17.37 16.58
C LYS A 23 23.42 16.12 17.12
N LYS A 24 23.80 15.66 18.31
CA LYS A 24 23.18 14.50 18.98
C LYS A 24 21.72 14.77 19.31
N TYR A 25 21.40 15.94 19.88
CA TYR A 25 20.00 16.32 20.16
C TYR A 25 19.18 16.49 18.88
N LEU A 26 19.73 17.06 17.83
CA LEU A 26 19.07 17.17 16.54
C LEU A 26 18.73 15.79 15.96
N LEU A 27 19.67 14.84 16.03
CA LEU A 27 19.43 13.46 15.59
C LEU A 27 18.35 12.77 16.42
N GLN A 28 18.36 12.93 17.75
CA GLN A 28 17.32 12.40 18.62
C GLN A 28 15.94 13.00 18.31
N LEU A 29 15.88 14.31 18.07
CA LEU A 29 14.65 15.00 17.68
C LEU A 29 14.11 14.49 16.33
N LEU A 30 15.01 14.23 15.38
CA LEU A 30 14.67 13.66 14.08
C LEU A 30 14.12 12.23 14.21
N ILE A 31 14.73 11.41 15.06
CA ILE A 31 14.25 10.05 15.36
C ILE A 31 12.86 10.10 16.00
N VAL A 32 12.66 10.97 17.01
CA VAL A 32 11.34 11.16 17.64
C VAL A 32 10.31 11.65 16.64
N LEU A 33 10.66 12.59 15.76
CA LEU A 33 9.77 13.10 14.72
C LEU A 33 9.39 12.00 13.73
N VAL A 34 10.36 11.16 13.31
CA VAL A 34 10.11 10.00 12.46
C VAL A 34 9.16 9.00 13.14
N VAL A 35 9.37 8.73 14.45
CA VAL A 35 8.48 7.86 15.22
C VAL A 35 7.07 8.46 15.33
N ILE A 36 6.94 9.76 15.62
CA ILE A 36 5.64 10.45 15.68
C ILE A 36 4.94 10.39 14.31
N LEU A 37 5.66 10.64 13.22
CA LEU A 37 5.12 10.55 11.86
C LEU A 37 4.60 9.14 11.52
N GLN A 38 5.17 8.09 12.11
CA GLN A 38 4.65 6.73 11.99
C GLN A 38 3.27 6.58 12.65
N PHE A 39 3.07 7.15 13.85
CA PHE A 39 1.78 7.11 14.54
C PHE A 39 0.71 7.96 13.84
N VAL A 40 1.10 9.07 13.23
CA VAL A 40 0.18 9.93 12.46
C VAL A 40 -0.30 9.24 11.18
N ASN A 41 0.49 8.33 10.59
CA ASN A 41 0.10 7.54 9.41
C ASN A 41 -0.71 6.27 9.75
N ILE A 42 -0.88 5.92 11.02
CA ILE A 42 -1.83 4.89 11.45
C ILE A 42 -3.23 5.55 11.48
N ARG A 43 -3.77 5.87 10.30
CA ARG A 43 -5.21 6.14 10.22
C ARG A 43 -5.92 4.83 10.52
N PRO A 44 -6.85 4.78 11.49
CA PRO A 44 -7.76 3.64 11.61
C PRO A 44 -8.45 3.45 10.26
N PHE A 45 -8.84 2.22 9.94
CA PHE A 45 -9.62 1.96 8.74
C PHE A 45 -10.74 2.99 8.62
N SER A 46 -10.84 3.65 7.48
CA SER A 46 -11.94 4.57 7.22
C SER A 46 -13.29 3.84 7.10
N LYS A 47 -13.23 2.51 6.90
CA LYS A 47 -14.39 1.61 6.90
C LYS A 47 -14.04 0.32 7.63
N THR A 48 -14.94 -0.13 8.50
CA THR A 48 -14.80 -1.43 9.18
C THR A 48 -15.11 -2.57 8.20
N ALA A 49 -14.58 -3.77 8.47
CA ALA A 49 -14.92 -4.96 7.70
C ALA A 49 -16.43 -5.20 7.68
N GLU A 50 -17.13 -4.90 8.78
CA GLU A 50 -18.58 -5.04 8.93
C GLU A 50 -19.36 -4.16 7.95
N ASP A 51 -18.98 -2.89 7.77
CA ASP A 51 -19.60 -1.97 6.81
C ASP A 51 -19.47 -2.48 5.37
N VAL A 52 -18.34 -3.12 5.06
CA VAL A 52 -18.07 -3.67 3.74
C VAL A 52 -18.80 -4.99 3.54
N ILE A 53 -18.78 -5.88 4.53
CA ILE A 53 -19.40 -7.21 4.45
C ILE A 53 -20.91 -7.10 4.22
N SER A 54 -21.57 -6.10 4.80
CA SER A 54 -23.00 -5.85 4.56
C SER A 54 -23.33 -5.55 3.08
N ARG A 55 -22.35 -5.12 2.28
CA ARG A 55 -22.48 -4.76 0.86
C ARG A 55 -21.99 -5.84 -0.10
N VAL A 56 -21.35 -6.88 0.41
CA VAL A 56 -20.80 -7.97 -0.39
C VAL A 56 -21.83 -9.11 -0.53
N PRO A 57 -21.92 -9.79 -1.68
CA PRO A 57 -22.81 -10.93 -1.86
C PRO A 57 -22.61 -12.00 -0.77
N LYS A 58 -23.71 -12.61 -0.33
CA LYS A 58 -23.72 -13.62 0.76
C LYS A 58 -22.88 -14.87 0.46
N ASP A 59 -22.55 -15.11 -0.80
CA ASP A 59 -21.70 -16.21 -1.25
C ASP A 59 -20.19 -15.91 -1.17
N ALA A 60 -19.82 -14.74 -0.67
CA ALA A 60 -18.43 -14.38 -0.46
C ALA A 60 -17.82 -15.23 0.64
N ARG A 61 -16.72 -15.93 0.33
CA ARG A 61 -15.90 -16.62 1.33
C ARG A 61 -14.80 -15.69 1.84
N TYR A 62 -14.22 -14.90 0.94
CA TYR A 62 -13.19 -13.91 1.24
C TYR A 62 -13.52 -12.55 0.65
N VAL A 63 -13.14 -11.50 1.37
CA VAL A 63 -13.24 -10.12 0.91
C VAL A 63 -11.88 -9.47 1.00
N CYS A 64 -11.37 -8.99 -0.14
CA CYS A 64 -10.18 -8.16 -0.17
C CYS A 64 -10.60 -6.69 -0.02
N LEU A 65 -10.13 -6.02 1.02
CA LEU A 65 -10.33 -4.58 1.22
C LEU A 65 -9.11 -3.83 0.70
N VAL A 66 -9.33 -2.83 -0.14
CA VAL A 66 -8.27 -1.96 -0.69
C VAL A 66 -8.58 -0.52 -0.31
N ASP A 67 -7.79 0.01 0.63
CA ASP A 67 -7.94 1.37 1.15
C ASP A 67 -6.99 2.32 0.42
N PHE A 68 -7.45 2.97 -0.63
CA PHE A 68 -6.70 3.97 -1.38
C PHE A 68 -6.59 5.34 -0.68
N GLY A 69 -7.28 5.54 0.45
CA GLY A 69 -7.05 6.67 1.33
C GLY A 69 -5.74 6.57 2.12
N ARG A 70 -5.11 5.38 2.14
CA ARG A 70 -3.79 5.17 2.75
C ARG A 70 -2.69 5.27 1.69
N LEU A 71 -1.50 5.72 2.12
CA LEU A 71 -0.32 5.81 1.24
C LEU A 71 0.11 4.42 0.76
N SER A 72 0.65 4.33 -0.47
CA SER A 72 1.05 3.07 -1.10
C SER A 72 2.18 2.32 -0.39
N CYS A 73 2.98 3.04 0.40
CA CYS A 73 4.04 2.46 1.23
C CYS A 73 3.52 1.70 2.46
N ASN A 74 2.25 1.91 2.83
CA ASN A 74 1.59 1.23 3.94
C ASN A 74 0.81 0.00 3.46
N ASP A 75 0.52 -0.93 4.41
CA ASP A 75 -0.46 -1.96 4.13
C ASP A 75 -1.82 -1.31 3.92
N ARG A 76 -2.40 -1.56 2.77
CA ARG A 76 -3.70 -1.05 2.36
C ARG A 76 -4.49 -2.05 1.50
N PHE A 77 -3.97 -3.28 1.38
CA PHE A 77 -4.65 -4.45 0.83
C PHE A 77 -4.78 -5.49 1.94
N TYR A 78 -5.99 -5.91 2.27
CA TYR A 78 -6.26 -6.85 3.34
C TYR A 78 -7.16 -7.96 2.84
N ILE A 79 -6.93 -9.20 3.28
CA ILE A 79 -7.85 -10.31 3.05
C ILE A 79 -8.58 -10.60 4.35
N TYR A 80 -9.91 -10.52 4.28
CA TYR A 80 -10.81 -10.86 5.37
C TYR A 80 -11.50 -12.19 5.07
N ASP A 81 -11.45 -13.13 6.01
CA ASP A 81 -12.16 -14.39 5.98
C ASP A 81 -13.54 -14.20 6.62
N VAL A 82 -14.58 -14.20 5.78
CA VAL A 82 -15.97 -13.95 6.23
C VAL A 82 -16.45 -15.00 7.20
N LYS A 83 -16.12 -16.28 6.98
CA LYS A 83 -16.53 -17.39 7.86
C LYS A 83 -15.81 -17.37 9.21
N ALA A 84 -14.51 -17.01 9.19
CA ALA A 84 -13.72 -16.93 10.41
C ALA A 84 -13.86 -15.58 11.13
N ASN A 85 -14.54 -14.61 10.50
CA ASN A 85 -14.77 -13.25 11.01
C ASN A 85 -13.48 -12.53 11.41
N LYS A 86 -12.44 -12.61 10.58
CA LYS A 86 -11.12 -12.02 10.88
C LYS A 86 -10.31 -11.67 9.64
N TYR A 87 -9.43 -10.68 9.81
CA TYR A 87 -8.36 -10.44 8.85
C TYR A 87 -7.32 -11.57 8.93
N ILE A 88 -6.94 -12.09 7.77
CA ILE A 88 -5.97 -13.19 7.69
C ILE A 88 -4.64 -12.77 7.06
N TYR A 89 -4.64 -11.78 6.17
CA TYR A 89 -3.45 -11.27 5.51
C TYR A 89 -3.54 -9.78 5.25
N SER A 90 -2.38 -9.11 5.23
CA SER A 90 -2.25 -7.72 4.79
C SER A 90 -1.01 -7.51 3.93
N SER A 91 -1.05 -6.55 3.02
CA SER A 91 0.10 -6.13 2.24
C SER A 91 -0.05 -4.72 1.68
N ARG A 92 1.06 -4.22 1.15
CA ARG A 92 1.03 -3.07 0.24
C ARG A 92 0.36 -3.46 -1.08
N VAL A 93 -0.22 -2.49 -1.77
CA VAL A 93 -0.71 -2.62 -3.14
C VAL A 93 -0.40 -1.36 -3.93
N GLN A 94 0.07 -1.53 -5.17
CA GLN A 94 0.22 -0.42 -6.11
C GLN A 94 -1.11 -0.12 -6.80
N HIS A 95 -1.24 1.09 -7.27
CA HIS A 95 -2.41 1.61 -7.99
C HIS A 95 -2.03 2.08 -9.39
N GLY A 96 -3.02 2.51 -10.17
CA GLY A 96 -2.82 3.06 -11.51
C GLY A 96 -2.04 4.37 -11.53
N ASN A 97 -1.20 4.55 -12.55
CA ASN A 97 -0.33 5.71 -12.71
C ASN A 97 -0.98 6.86 -13.50
N GLY A 98 -2.26 6.76 -13.82
CA GLY A 98 -2.95 7.74 -14.65
C GLY A 98 -3.38 9.00 -13.92
N GLY A 99 -3.74 10.02 -14.69
CA GLY A 99 -4.20 11.32 -14.18
C GLY A 99 -3.14 12.01 -13.31
N LYS A 100 -3.57 12.55 -12.19
CA LYS A 100 -2.71 13.18 -11.16
C LYS A 100 -2.22 12.19 -10.10
N SER A 101 -2.27 10.88 -10.37
CA SER A 101 -1.73 9.88 -9.45
C SER A 101 -0.24 10.13 -9.18
N THR A 102 0.15 10.00 -7.92
CA THR A 102 1.56 10.05 -7.49
C THR A 102 2.04 8.64 -7.14
N ALA A 103 3.30 8.46 -6.80
CA ALA A 103 3.79 7.18 -6.29
C ALA A 103 3.13 6.75 -4.97
N LEU A 104 2.52 7.68 -4.23
CA LEU A 104 1.92 7.45 -2.91
C LEU A 104 0.40 7.35 -2.96
N GLU A 105 -0.25 8.15 -3.80
CA GLU A 105 -1.70 8.32 -3.83
C GLU A 105 -2.27 8.18 -5.24
N PRO A 106 -3.40 7.45 -5.42
CA PRO A 106 -4.07 7.36 -6.71
C PRO A 106 -4.99 8.54 -6.99
N GLU A 107 -5.07 8.95 -8.23
CA GLU A 107 -6.30 9.50 -8.79
C GLU A 107 -7.26 8.35 -9.13
N ILE A 108 -8.55 8.54 -8.88
CA ILE A 108 -9.58 7.52 -9.09
C ILE A 108 -10.39 7.86 -10.33
N SER A 109 -10.49 6.92 -11.26
CA SER A 109 -11.29 7.08 -12.48
C SER A 109 -11.74 5.73 -13.02
N ASN A 110 -12.96 5.69 -13.59
CA ASN A 110 -13.50 4.53 -14.33
C ASN A 110 -13.45 4.73 -15.85
N ILE A 111 -12.89 5.84 -16.34
CA ILE A 111 -12.80 6.15 -17.77
C ILE A 111 -11.83 5.18 -18.44
N ILE A 112 -12.23 4.63 -19.60
CA ILE A 112 -11.37 3.77 -20.41
C ILE A 112 -10.17 4.59 -20.90
N GLY A 113 -8.96 4.03 -20.77
CA GLY A 113 -7.71 4.71 -21.15
C GLY A 113 -7.15 5.66 -20.10
N SER A 114 -7.85 5.93 -18.98
CA SER A 114 -7.38 6.83 -17.93
C SER A 114 -6.13 6.36 -17.19
N ASN A 115 -5.81 5.07 -17.24
CA ASN A 115 -4.76 4.41 -16.45
C ASN A 115 -4.89 4.59 -14.91
N CYS A 116 -5.98 5.18 -14.43
CA CYS A 116 -6.28 5.34 -13.00
C CYS A 116 -6.86 4.05 -12.42
N SER A 117 -6.71 3.80 -11.13
CA SER A 117 -7.50 2.80 -10.43
C SER A 117 -8.95 3.26 -10.29
N SER A 118 -9.88 2.32 -10.17
CA SER A 118 -11.28 2.62 -9.87
C SER A 118 -11.68 2.02 -8.52
N VAL A 119 -12.71 2.58 -7.91
CA VAL A 119 -13.24 2.16 -6.60
C VAL A 119 -14.58 1.44 -6.76
N GLY A 120 -15.00 0.71 -5.74
CA GLY A 120 -16.25 -0.04 -5.70
C GLY A 120 -16.03 -1.52 -5.47
N LEU A 121 -17.10 -2.29 -5.60
CA LEU A 121 -17.10 -3.75 -5.44
C LEU A 121 -16.72 -4.43 -6.77
N TYR A 122 -15.79 -5.39 -6.68
CA TYR A 122 -15.42 -6.27 -7.78
C TYR A 122 -15.65 -7.72 -7.39
N LYS A 123 -15.90 -8.56 -8.39
CA LYS A 123 -15.87 -10.02 -8.28
C LYS A 123 -14.60 -10.55 -8.94
N VAL A 124 -13.88 -11.44 -8.28
CA VAL A 124 -12.84 -12.25 -8.93
C VAL A 124 -13.52 -13.31 -9.78
N THR A 125 -13.28 -13.31 -11.09
CA THR A 125 -13.95 -14.19 -12.04
C THR A 125 -13.14 -15.41 -12.41
N SER A 126 -11.83 -15.27 -12.59
CA SER A 126 -10.93 -16.36 -12.96
C SER A 126 -9.47 -16.04 -12.65
N ILE A 127 -8.65 -17.07 -12.63
CA ILE A 127 -7.20 -16.96 -12.72
C ILE A 127 -6.80 -17.11 -14.19
N GLY A 128 -5.85 -16.34 -14.65
CA GLY A 128 -5.30 -16.42 -16.00
C GLY A 128 -3.87 -15.91 -16.02
N LYS A 129 -3.28 -15.90 -17.21
CA LYS A 129 -1.95 -15.33 -17.44
C LYS A 129 -2.06 -13.89 -17.94
N MET A 130 -1.06 -13.07 -17.62
CA MET A 130 -0.95 -11.70 -18.12
C MET A 130 -0.46 -11.68 -19.57
N ASN A 131 -1.03 -10.81 -20.39
CA ASN A 131 -0.54 -10.65 -21.77
C ASN A 131 0.85 -9.97 -21.80
N SER A 132 1.08 -8.99 -20.91
CA SER A 132 2.34 -8.24 -20.82
C SER A 132 3.45 -9.02 -20.10
N TRP A 133 3.10 -10.06 -19.35
CA TRP A 133 4.03 -10.93 -18.63
C TRP A 133 3.47 -12.36 -18.63
N PRO A 134 3.66 -13.11 -19.72
CA PRO A 134 2.97 -14.40 -19.97
C PRO A 134 3.21 -15.49 -18.93
N ASN A 135 4.30 -15.41 -18.17
CA ASN A 135 4.59 -16.36 -17.08
C ASN A 135 3.96 -15.95 -15.73
N ALA A 136 3.43 -14.74 -15.62
CA ALA A 136 2.79 -14.28 -14.40
C ALA A 136 1.28 -14.57 -14.42
N GLU A 137 0.80 -15.21 -13.36
CA GLU A 137 -0.63 -15.41 -13.15
C GLU A 137 -1.28 -14.13 -12.61
N CYS A 138 -2.53 -13.94 -12.93
CA CYS A 138 -3.33 -12.82 -12.47
C CYS A 138 -4.77 -13.24 -12.19
N PHE A 139 -5.45 -12.47 -11.36
CA PHE A 139 -6.90 -12.61 -11.14
C PHE A 139 -7.65 -11.59 -12.00
N ARG A 140 -8.59 -12.05 -12.79
CA ARG A 140 -9.49 -11.22 -13.60
C ARG A 140 -10.60 -10.68 -12.74
N LEU A 141 -10.93 -9.41 -12.92
CA LEU A 141 -11.91 -8.71 -12.12
C LEU A 141 -13.07 -8.20 -12.98
N LYS A 142 -14.29 -8.42 -12.47
CA LYS A 142 -15.52 -7.80 -12.96
C LYS A 142 -15.98 -6.74 -11.98
N GLY A 143 -16.17 -5.51 -12.44
CA GLY A 143 -16.75 -4.43 -11.64
C GLY A 143 -18.25 -4.62 -11.45
N LEU A 144 -18.73 -4.39 -10.23
CA LEU A 144 -20.14 -4.56 -9.85
C LEU A 144 -20.84 -3.23 -9.50
N CYS A 145 -20.12 -2.11 -9.59
CA CYS A 145 -20.64 -0.77 -9.31
C CYS A 145 -20.49 0.14 -10.54
N SER A 146 -21.27 1.22 -10.61
CA SER A 146 -21.10 2.24 -11.66
C SER A 146 -19.68 2.83 -11.69
N THR A 147 -19.06 2.98 -10.51
CA THR A 147 -17.69 3.52 -10.33
C THR A 147 -16.57 2.62 -10.86
N ASN A 148 -16.88 1.35 -11.23
CA ASN A 148 -15.92 0.39 -11.78
C ASN A 148 -16.53 -0.48 -12.91
N SER A 149 -17.66 -0.08 -13.48
CA SER A 149 -18.37 -0.82 -14.52
C SER A 149 -17.53 -1.13 -15.76
N ASN A 150 -16.48 -0.34 -16.03
CA ASN A 150 -15.56 -0.54 -17.14
C ASN A 150 -14.38 -1.47 -16.81
N ALA A 151 -14.33 -2.09 -15.62
CA ALA A 151 -13.19 -2.88 -15.17
C ALA A 151 -12.79 -3.97 -16.17
N GLU A 152 -13.73 -4.75 -16.71
CA GLU A 152 -13.45 -5.81 -17.69
C GLU A 152 -12.93 -5.23 -19.01
N LYS A 153 -13.57 -4.18 -19.53
CA LYS A 153 -13.14 -3.49 -20.78
C LYS A 153 -11.75 -2.86 -20.65
N ARG A 154 -11.41 -2.41 -19.43
CA ARG A 154 -10.11 -1.83 -19.09
C ARG A 154 -9.05 -2.88 -18.77
N GLY A 155 -9.41 -4.16 -18.66
CA GLY A 155 -8.50 -5.24 -18.28
C GLY A 155 -7.96 -5.08 -16.85
N ILE A 156 -8.79 -4.64 -15.90
CA ILE A 156 -8.38 -4.50 -14.51
C ILE A 156 -8.18 -5.87 -13.86
N LEU A 157 -7.01 -6.07 -13.28
CA LEU A 157 -6.53 -7.32 -12.70
C LEU A 157 -6.00 -7.12 -11.28
N ILE A 158 -5.87 -8.22 -10.52
CA ILE A 158 -4.87 -8.33 -9.45
C ILE A 158 -3.69 -9.10 -10.04
N HIS A 159 -2.48 -8.56 -9.95
CA HIS A 159 -1.29 -9.18 -10.52
C HIS A 159 -0.04 -8.96 -9.64
N PRO A 160 1.02 -9.78 -9.82
CA PRO A 160 2.24 -9.60 -9.06
C PRO A 160 2.98 -8.32 -9.44
N SER A 161 3.75 -7.78 -8.49
CA SER A 161 4.70 -6.68 -8.67
C SER A 161 6.06 -7.10 -8.15
N VAL A 162 7.09 -6.94 -8.99
CA VAL A 162 8.49 -7.19 -8.63
C VAL A 162 8.93 -6.22 -7.54
N SER A 163 8.66 -4.93 -7.71
CA SER A 163 9.08 -3.89 -6.77
C SER A 163 8.50 -4.13 -5.36
N LEU A 164 7.22 -4.53 -5.25
CA LEU A 164 6.62 -4.89 -3.96
C LEU A 164 7.19 -6.17 -3.34
N SER A 165 7.77 -7.03 -4.15
CA SER A 165 8.31 -8.31 -3.71
C SER A 165 9.75 -8.21 -3.21
N ILE A 166 10.54 -7.30 -3.79
CA ILE A 166 11.97 -7.14 -3.47
C ILE A 166 12.27 -5.98 -2.54
N ILE A 167 11.43 -4.90 -2.55
CA ILE A 167 11.64 -3.75 -1.67
C ILE A 167 11.03 -4.06 -0.30
N PRO A 168 11.86 -4.22 0.74
CA PRO A 168 11.35 -4.53 2.07
C PRO A 168 10.50 -3.38 2.62
N LYS A 169 9.62 -3.73 3.54
CA LYS A 169 8.82 -2.76 4.30
C LYS A 169 9.63 -2.34 5.51
N PHE A 170 10.04 -1.09 5.55
CA PHE A 170 10.68 -0.50 6.71
C PHE A 170 9.63 0.28 7.51
N PRO A 171 9.40 -0.07 8.80
CA PRO A 171 8.54 0.71 9.66
C PRO A 171 9.01 2.17 9.70
N GLY A 172 8.11 3.12 9.39
CA GLY A 172 8.37 4.55 9.41
C GLY A 172 9.14 5.14 8.24
N LEU A 173 9.58 4.33 7.28
CA LEU A 173 10.19 4.84 6.08
C LEU A 173 9.15 4.89 4.95
N VAL A 174 8.84 6.10 4.50
CA VAL A 174 8.00 6.32 3.31
C VAL A 174 8.87 6.13 2.09
N ILE A 175 8.88 4.91 1.53
CA ILE A 175 9.53 4.65 0.23
C ILE A 175 8.45 4.81 -0.83
N PRO A 176 8.53 5.83 -1.69
CA PRO A 176 7.64 5.96 -2.83
C PRO A 176 7.85 4.78 -3.77
N LEU A 177 6.87 3.91 -3.87
CA LEU A 177 6.89 2.83 -4.84
C LEU A 177 6.23 3.36 -6.10
N THR A 178 7.01 3.50 -7.17
CA THR A 178 6.47 3.93 -8.46
C THR A 178 5.33 3.00 -8.86
N SER A 179 4.20 3.59 -9.23
CA SER A 179 3.08 2.80 -9.73
C SER A 179 3.40 2.36 -11.15
N GLU A 180 3.56 1.06 -11.36
CA GLU A 180 3.77 0.45 -12.67
C GLU A 180 2.45 0.00 -13.31
N SER A 181 1.33 0.17 -12.58
CA SER A 181 0.03 -0.31 -13.00
C SER A 181 -0.73 0.72 -13.85
N ARG A 182 -1.51 0.24 -14.81
CA ARG A 182 -2.48 1.03 -15.59
C ARG A 182 -3.90 0.92 -15.03
N GLY A 183 -4.01 0.92 -13.70
CA GLY A 183 -5.28 0.83 -12.96
C GLY A 183 -5.48 -0.48 -12.20
N CYS A 184 -4.67 -1.50 -12.45
CA CYS A 184 -4.71 -2.78 -11.76
C CYS A 184 -4.26 -2.68 -10.30
N PHE A 185 -4.58 -3.71 -9.52
CA PHE A 185 -4.11 -3.90 -8.15
C PHE A 185 -2.84 -4.77 -8.19
N ALA A 186 -1.65 -4.13 -8.17
CA ALA A 186 -0.40 -4.88 -8.16
C ALA A 186 0.03 -5.18 -6.72
N VAL A 187 0.27 -6.45 -6.40
CA VAL A 187 0.60 -6.94 -5.06
C VAL A 187 1.92 -7.74 -5.08
N SER A 188 2.48 -8.08 -3.92
CA SER A 188 3.68 -8.92 -3.86
C SER A 188 3.41 -10.35 -4.35
N PHE A 189 4.46 -11.09 -4.75
CA PHE A 189 4.34 -12.51 -5.10
C PHE A 189 3.76 -13.32 -3.94
N LEU A 190 4.18 -13.05 -2.70
CA LEU A 190 3.63 -13.72 -1.53
C LEU A 190 2.12 -13.49 -1.41
N MET A 191 1.63 -12.26 -1.64
CA MET A 191 0.19 -11.98 -1.58
C MET A 191 -0.56 -12.68 -2.71
N MET A 192 0.04 -12.83 -3.89
CA MET A 192 -0.55 -13.62 -4.99
C MET A 192 -0.73 -15.08 -4.59
N GLU A 193 0.24 -15.71 -3.92
CA GLU A 193 0.09 -17.09 -3.41
C GLU A 193 -1.03 -17.20 -2.37
N ARG A 194 -1.13 -16.23 -1.44
CA ARG A 194 -2.24 -16.19 -0.46
C ARG A 194 -3.61 -16.04 -1.13
N LEU A 195 -3.70 -15.21 -2.18
CA LEU A 195 -4.92 -15.09 -2.96
C LEU A 195 -5.28 -16.38 -3.70
N LYS A 196 -4.30 -17.13 -4.22
CA LYS A 196 -4.54 -18.44 -4.86
C LYS A 196 -5.07 -19.47 -3.84
N GLU A 197 -4.50 -19.50 -2.63
CA GLU A 197 -5.01 -20.35 -1.54
C GLU A 197 -6.47 -20.01 -1.23
N CYS A 198 -6.78 -18.72 -1.08
CA CYS A 198 -8.15 -18.26 -0.84
C CYS A 198 -9.09 -18.64 -2.00
N TYR A 199 -8.67 -18.46 -3.25
CA TYR A 199 -9.48 -18.75 -4.43
C TYR A 199 -9.85 -20.23 -4.56
N LYS A 200 -8.94 -21.15 -4.16
CA LYS A 200 -9.22 -22.59 -4.09
C LYS A 200 -10.30 -22.92 -3.04
N ASN A 201 -10.38 -22.11 -1.99
CA ASN A 201 -11.25 -22.35 -0.84
C ASN A 201 -12.57 -21.57 -0.88
N GLY A 202 -12.81 -20.76 -1.90
CA GLY A 202 -14.08 -20.08 -2.08
C GLY A 202 -14.03 -18.79 -2.87
N LYS A 203 -15.20 -18.17 -3.02
CA LYS A 203 -15.35 -16.96 -3.83
C LYS A 203 -14.69 -15.76 -3.16
N ILE A 204 -13.97 -14.98 -3.96
CA ILE A 204 -13.29 -13.74 -3.53
C ILE A 204 -14.01 -12.54 -4.16
N TYR A 205 -14.29 -11.54 -3.35
CA TYR A 205 -14.69 -10.21 -3.78
C TYR A 205 -13.63 -9.20 -3.35
N VAL A 206 -13.52 -8.10 -4.09
CA VAL A 206 -12.60 -7.00 -3.76
C VAL A 206 -13.42 -5.73 -3.58
N TYR A 207 -13.27 -5.06 -2.48
CA TYR A 207 -13.87 -3.75 -2.24
C TYR A 207 -12.78 -2.69 -2.14
N ALA A 208 -12.68 -1.86 -3.17
CA ALA A 208 -11.74 -0.74 -3.22
C ALA A 208 -12.47 0.57 -2.89
N TYR A 209 -11.83 1.41 -2.07
CA TYR A 209 -12.38 2.71 -1.65
C TYR A 209 -11.26 3.74 -1.41
N LYS A 210 -11.65 5.01 -1.38
CA LYS A 210 -10.77 6.15 -1.07
C LYS A 210 -11.49 7.14 -0.18
#